data_0a77bc8b4bb43f8a9abf181b931f071a
#
_entry.id   0a77bc8b4bb43f8a9abf181b931f071a
#
_cell.length_a   1.000
_cell.length_b   1.000
_cell.length_c   1.000
_cell.angle_alpha   90.00
_cell.angle_beta   90.00
_cell.angle_gamma   90.00
#
_symmetry.space_group_name_H-M   'P 1'
#
loop_
_entity.id
_entity.type
_entity.pdbx_description
1 polymer ?
#
loop_
_entity_poly.entity_id
_entity_poly.type
_entity_poly.pdbx_seq_one_letter_code
_entity_poly.pdbx_strand_id
1 'polypeptide(L)'
;MVNLDKYSSIFIANWKLNGNSSFLKDYYEKLKVNSNNCTIICSASIYLKSLKRNNESLFCGAQDVSSYKEGAYTGELSASMMRDNNI
;
A
#
# COMPACT_ATOMS: atom_id res chain seq x y z
N MET A 1 -8.72 8.19 -5.11
CA MET A 1 -8.45 7.18 -6.16
C MET A 1 -7.31 7.67 -7.04
N VAL A 2 -6.44 6.76 -7.46
CA VAL A 2 -5.29 7.10 -8.31
C VAL A 2 -5.76 7.37 -9.73
N ASN A 3 -5.38 8.52 -10.29
CA ASN A 3 -5.55 8.78 -11.71
C ASN A 3 -4.28 8.32 -12.45
N LEU A 4 -4.30 7.14 -13.02
CA LEU A 4 -3.13 6.53 -13.66
C LEU A 4 -2.71 7.26 -14.95
N ASP A 5 -3.63 7.97 -15.60
CA ASP A 5 -3.36 8.61 -16.89
C ASP A 5 -2.34 9.76 -16.81
N LYS A 6 -2.16 10.34 -15.62
CA LYS A 6 -1.21 11.45 -15.45
C LYS A 6 0.24 11.01 -15.24
N TYR A 7 0.51 9.71 -15.19
CA TYR A 7 1.86 9.19 -14.94
C TYR A 7 2.47 8.59 -16.19
N SER A 8 3.79 8.80 -16.37
CA SER A 8 4.55 8.22 -17.46
C SER A 8 4.78 6.72 -17.29
N SER A 9 4.93 6.27 -16.06
CA SER A 9 5.18 4.88 -15.72
C SER A 9 4.50 4.50 -14.41
N ILE A 10 4.18 3.22 -14.27
CA ILE A 10 3.55 2.66 -13.08
C ILE A 10 4.47 1.54 -12.57
N PHE A 11 4.90 1.65 -11.32
CA PHE A 11 5.71 0.65 -10.64
C PHE A 11 4.93 0.07 -9.48
N ILE A 12 4.71 -1.22 -9.49
CA ILE A 12 3.99 -1.93 -8.42
C ILE A 12 4.93 -2.95 -7.80
N ALA A 13 5.23 -2.77 -6.51
CA ALA A 13 6.09 -3.67 -5.76
C ALA A 13 5.26 -4.54 -4.83
N ASN A 14 5.09 -5.80 -5.17
CA ASN A 14 4.43 -6.77 -4.31
C ASN A 14 5.48 -7.44 -3.40
N TRP A 15 5.45 -7.08 -2.11
CA TRP A 15 6.43 -7.60 -1.15
C TRP A 15 6.18 -9.05 -0.74
N LYS A 16 5.01 -9.60 -1.08
CA LYS A 16 4.66 -10.97 -0.67
C LYS A 16 4.70 -11.11 0.86
N LEU A 17 5.22 -12.21 1.37
CA LEU A 17 5.36 -12.45 2.81
C LEU A 17 6.75 -12.00 3.29
N ASN A 18 7.14 -10.79 2.96
CA ASN A 18 8.42 -10.21 3.34
C ASN A 18 8.23 -8.89 4.06
N GLY A 19 9.22 -8.52 4.86
CA GLY A 19 9.26 -7.24 5.56
C GLY A 19 9.18 -7.39 7.07
N ASN A 20 9.69 -6.37 7.73
CA ASN A 20 9.60 -6.19 9.17
C ASN A 20 9.72 -4.70 9.48
N SER A 21 9.55 -4.30 10.72
CA SER A 21 9.55 -2.89 11.11
C SER A 21 10.88 -2.19 10.83
N SER A 22 11.99 -2.87 11.02
CA SER A 22 13.34 -2.33 10.73
C SER A 22 13.54 -2.10 9.24
N PHE A 23 13.20 -3.08 8.42
CA PHE A 23 13.25 -2.98 6.96
C PHE A 23 12.34 -1.87 6.45
N LEU A 24 11.14 -1.75 7.01
CA LEU A 24 10.17 -0.73 6.63
C LEU A 24 10.74 0.67 6.84
N LYS A 25 11.29 0.93 8.01
CA LYS A 25 11.90 2.22 8.34
C LYS A 25 13.02 2.58 7.38
N ASP A 26 13.92 1.64 7.13
CA ASP A 26 15.03 1.82 6.21
C ASP A 26 14.54 2.10 4.78
N TYR A 27 13.50 1.39 4.36
CA TYR A 27 12.92 1.50 3.03
C TYR A 27 12.31 2.88 2.80
N TYR A 28 11.42 3.38 3.67
CA TYR A 28 10.78 4.67 3.42
C TYR A 28 11.74 5.86 3.61
N GLU A 29 12.81 5.72 4.38
CA GLU A 29 13.85 6.75 4.49
C GLU A 29 14.68 6.87 3.20
N LYS A 30 14.87 5.76 2.49
CA LYS A 30 15.68 5.71 1.27
C LYS A 30 14.87 5.83 -0.01
N LEU A 31 13.56 5.58 0.06
CA LEU A 31 12.70 5.61 -1.12
C LEU A 31 12.57 7.02 -1.68
N LYS A 32 12.88 7.16 -2.96
CA LYS A 32 12.65 8.41 -3.71
C LYS A 32 11.60 8.16 -4.77
N VAL A 33 10.48 8.87 -4.69
CA VAL A 33 9.39 8.77 -5.64
C VAL A 33 9.47 9.93 -6.62
N ASN A 34 9.61 9.60 -7.91
CA ASN A 34 9.57 10.60 -8.98
C ASN A 34 8.10 10.96 -9.25
N SER A 35 7.79 12.25 -9.31
CA SER A 35 6.41 12.74 -9.53
C SER A 35 5.81 12.33 -10.87
N ASN A 36 6.63 11.97 -11.87
CA ASN A 36 6.16 11.48 -13.16
C ASN A 36 5.78 10.00 -13.13
N ASN A 37 6.13 9.29 -12.08
CA ASN A 37 5.88 7.87 -11.93
C ASN A 37 4.87 7.61 -10.82
N CYS A 38 3.98 6.66 -11.05
CA CYS A 38 3.10 6.14 -10.02
C CYS A 38 3.80 4.96 -9.34
N THR A 39 4.12 5.10 -8.06
CA THR A 39 4.75 4.03 -7.28
C THR A 39 3.73 3.48 -6.28
N ILE A 40 3.46 2.20 -6.37
CA ILE A 40 2.49 1.49 -5.52
C ILE A 40 3.23 0.38 -4.78
N ILE A 41 3.19 0.40 -3.45
CA ILE A 41 3.76 -0.66 -2.62
C ILE A 41 2.64 -1.51 -2.05
N CYS A 42 2.73 -2.82 -2.27
CA CYS A 42 1.81 -3.80 -1.72
C CYS A 42 2.54 -4.66 -0.69
N SER A 43 2.68 -4.12 0.51
CA SER A 43 3.26 -4.83 1.67
C SER A 43 2.21 -5.64 2.41
N ALA A 44 2.62 -6.40 3.42
CA ALA A 44 1.69 -6.97 4.37
C ALA A 44 0.81 -5.86 4.98
N SER A 45 -0.46 -6.16 5.26
CA SER A 45 -1.47 -5.17 5.67
C SER A 45 -1.05 -4.35 6.89
N ILE A 46 -0.36 -4.95 7.83
CA ILE A 46 0.07 -4.29 9.07
C ILE A 46 1.06 -3.14 8.85
N TYR A 47 1.71 -3.08 7.68
CA TYR A 47 2.70 -2.05 7.35
C TYR A 47 2.17 -0.94 6.44
N LEU A 48 1.03 -1.15 5.79
CA LEU A 48 0.53 -0.23 4.76
C LEU A 48 0.30 1.19 5.28
N LYS A 49 -0.32 1.30 6.44
CA LYS A 49 -0.62 2.62 7.03
C LYS A 49 0.65 3.37 7.40
N SER A 50 1.66 2.68 7.91
CA SER A 50 2.95 3.26 8.25
C SER A 50 3.71 3.76 7.01
N LEU A 51 3.72 2.96 5.95
CA LEU A 51 4.32 3.36 4.66
C LEU A 51 3.65 4.61 4.11
N LYS A 52 2.34 4.65 4.07
CA LYS A 52 1.56 5.77 3.54
C LYS A 52 1.80 7.04 4.34
N ARG A 53 1.81 6.96 5.65
CA ARG A 53 2.02 8.11 6.55
C ARG A 53 3.41 8.72 6.39
N ASN A 54 4.44 7.91 6.14
CA ASN A 54 5.81 8.38 6.04
C ASN A 54 6.22 8.82 4.64
N ASN A 55 5.37 8.63 3.63
CA ASN A 55 5.63 9.11 2.28
C ASN A 55 4.31 9.36 1.54
N GLU A 56 3.89 10.64 1.50
CA GLU A 56 2.61 11.03 0.90
C GLU A 56 2.55 10.82 -0.61
N SER A 57 3.71 10.82 -1.28
CA SER A 57 3.77 10.59 -2.73
C SER A 57 3.64 9.12 -3.10
N LEU A 58 3.69 8.23 -2.12
CA LEU A 58 3.58 6.80 -2.30
C LEU A 58 2.12 6.37 -2.27
N PHE A 59 1.75 5.48 -3.18
CA PHE A 59 0.49 4.76 -3.10
C PHE A 59 0.71 3.41 -2.44
N CYS A 60 -0.27 2.97 -1.68
CA CYS A 60 -0.25 1.65 -1.05
C CYS A 60 -1.42 0.82 -1.55
N GLY A 61 -1.17 -0.45 -1.79
CA GLY A 61 -2.18 -1.40 -2.21
C GLY A 61 -2.22 -2.61 -1.30
N ALA A 62 -3.39 -3.19 -1.11
CA ALA A 62 -3.53 -4.44 -0.39
C ALA A 62 -3.07 -5.61 -1.26
N GLN A 63 -2.43 -6.60 -0.64
CA GLN A 63 -2.07 -7.85 -1.33
C GLN A 63 -3.28 -8.77 -1.53
N ASP A 64 -4.25 -8.64 -0.65
CA ASP A 64 -5.46 -9.43 -0.65
C ASP A 64 -6.62 -8.61 -0.08
N VAL A 65 -7.84 -8.97 -0.45
CA VAL A 65 -9.04 -8.29 0.03
C VAL A 65 -10.21 -9.26 0.05
N SER A 66 -11.04 -9.17 1.10
CA SER A 66 -12.24 -9.98 1.21
C SER A 66 -13.30 -9.60 0.18
N SER A 67 -14.05 -10.57 -0.29
CA SER A 67 -15.25 -10.34 -1.10
C SER A 67 -16.44 -9.86 -0.27
N TYR A 68 -16.35 -9.89 1.07
CA TYR A 68 -17.40 -9.47 1.99
C TYR A 68 -17.13 -8.08 2.55
N LYS A 69 -18.18 -7.35 2.88
CA LYS A 69 -18.03 -6.00 3.44
C LYS A 69 -17.75 -6.03 4.93
N GLU A 70 -18.46 -6.85 5.66
CA GLU A 70 -18.26 -7.08 7.09
C GLU A 70 -18.98 -8.34 7.53
N GLY A 71 -18.76 -8.80 8.75
CA GLY A 71 -19.40 -9.98 9.31
C GLY A 71 -18.45 -10.90 10.04
N ALA A 72 -18.86 -12.14 10.24
CA ALA A 72 -18.09 -13.15 10.97
C ALA A 72 -17.05 -13.83 10.05
N TYR A 73 -16.12 -13.05 9.55
CA TYR A 73 -15.07 -13.51 8.64
C TYR A 73 -13.71 -13.20 9.25
N THR A 74 -13.32 -14.03 10.21
CA THR A 74 -12.11 -13.83 11.01
C THR A 74 -10.86 -13.74 10.16
N GLY A 75 -10.06 -12.69 10.39
CA GLY A 75 -8.79 -12.48 9.70
C GLY A 75 -8.90 -11.74 8.37
N GLU A 76 -10.10 -11.52 7.85
CA GLU A 76 -10.31 -10.84 6.58
C GLU A 76 -10.28 -9.32 6.71
N LEU A 77 -9.88 -8.65 5.64
CA LEU A 77 -9.93 -7.20 5.51
C LEU A 77 -10.77 -6.82 4.30
N SER A 78 -11.71 -5.90 4.49
CA SER A 78 -12.60 -5.49 3.40
C SER A 78 -12.04 -4.34 2.58
N ALA A 79 -12.55 -4.17 1.38
CA ALA A 79 -12.19 -3.04 0.53
C ALA A 79 -12.54 -1.71 1.18
N SER A 80 -13.65 -1.62 1.92
CA SER A 80 -14.03 -0.41 2.64
C SER A 80 -13.06 -0.06 3.77
N MET A 81 -12.54 -1.05 4.49
CA MET A 81 -11.49 -0.83 5.50
C MET A 81 -10.22 -0.28 4.88
N MET A 82 -9.83 -0.78 3.71
CA MET A 82 -8.66 -0.28 2.99
C MET A 82 -8.87 1.16 2.54
N ARG A 83 -9.99 1.46 1.90
CA ARG A 83 -10.33 2.81 1.45
C ARG A 83 -10.34 3.80 2.60
N ASP A 84 -10.89 3.42 3.74
CA ASP A 84 -10.96 4.26 4.94
C ASP A 84 -9.57 4.64 5.46
N ASN A 85 -8.57 3.86 5.14
CA ASN A 85 -7.18 4.10 5.50
C ASN A 85 -6.31 4.61 4.33
N ASN A 86 -6.94 5.02 3.24
CA ASN A 86 -6.27 5.53 2.04
C ASN A 86 -5.34 4.51 1.35
N ILE A 87 -5.73 3.25 1.42
CA ILE A 87 -5.04 2.14 0.75
C ILE A 87 -5.78 1.80 -0.54
#